data_dce13022c3b7aa027b94b4ffa1ce27e1
#
_entry.id   dce13022c3b7aa027b94b4ffa1ce27e1
#
_cell.length_a   1.000
_cell.length_b   1.000
_cell.length_c   1.000
_cell.angle_alpha   90.00
_cell.angle_beta   90.00
_cell.angle_gamma   90.00
#
_symmetry.space_group_name_H-M   'P 1'
#
loop_
_entity.id
_entity.type
_entity.pdbx_description
1 polymer ?
#
loop_
_entity_poly.entity_id
_entity_poly.type
_entity_poly.pdbx_seq_one_letter_code
_entity_poly.pdbx_strand_id
1 'polypeptide(L)'
;MALKNVIGIDHAVVMVKDLDRSAENYKRLGFTVSPRGTHSAHMGSGNYTIMFDPDYMELLGVLTPTEHNAPARAFLEKSGEGIERIAFTAVDSALGAEEIRARGYAPVGPTDFERPVTMPDGTVSAAKFRTFQWPTAEAPGGVRIFACQHKTRETVWIPELMKHANGAKRLKQVVIVSPEPAKDAAHLSKMIDRDIRNEPDGAVAVPSGGDRADFVFLTKDQLGKRYPGVSLAGLPERGGAGLVIAADLAAAEKALGATGVKSAGGVVVPPADGNGTMLAFVRE
;
A
#
# COMPACT_ATOMS: atom_id res chain seq x y z
N MET A 1 -2.97 -13.28 -21.65
CA MET A 1 -1.65 -12.60 -21.77
C MET A 1 -1.53 -11.59 -20.63
N ALA A 2 -0.38 -11.55 -19.95
CA ALA A 2 -0.12 -10.59 -18.87
C ALA A 2 -0.41 -9.15 -19.32
N LEU A 3 -0.86 -8.31 -18.38
CA LEU A 3 -1.07 -6.88 -18.63
C LEU A 3 0.26 -6.24 -19.02
N LYS A 4 0.27 -5.43 -20.07
CA LYS A 4 1.47 -4.76 -20.58
C LYS A 4 1.61 -3.36 -19.98
N ASN A 5 0.49 -2.70 -19.72
CA ASN A 5 0.44 -1.34 -19.24
C ASN A 5 0.23 -1.24 -17.71
N VAL A 6 0.17 -2.38 -17.00
CA VAL A 6 0.09 -2.48 -15.54
C VAL A 6 1.17 -3.46 -15.08
N ILE A 7 2.18 -2.98 -14.35
CA ILE A 7 3.46 -3.69 -14.16
C ILE A 7 3.81 -4.00 -12.70
N GLY A 8 2.86 -4.14 -11.83
CA GLY A 8 3.09 -4.51 -10.44
C GLY A 8 2.79 -3.40 -9.45
N ILE A 9 2.93 -3.71 -8.16
CA ILE A 9 2.60 -2.77 -7.08
C ILE A 9 3.46 -1.51 -7.17
N ASP A 10 2.80 -0.36 -7.14
CA ASP A 10 3.38 0.98 -7.06
C ASP A 10 3.43 1.44 -5.60
N HIS A 11 2.30 1.36 -4.91
CA HIS A 11 2.21 1.74 -3.51
C HIS A 11 1.02 1.11 -2.78
N ALA A 12 1.14 1.07 -1.46
CA ALA A 12 0.07 0.71 -0.55
C ALA A 12 -0.48 1.95 0.15
N VAL A 13 -1.79 2.14 0.15
CA VAL A 13 -2.45 3.27 0.81
C VAL A 13 -2.99 2.82 2.16
N VAL A 14 -2.42 3.39 3.21
CA VAL A 14 -2.87 3.24 4.59
C VAL A 14 -3.78 4.41 4.92
N MET A 15 -5.07 4.12 5.08
CA MET A 15 -6.07 5.12 5.47
C MET A 15 -5.97 5.42 6.95
N VAL A 16 -5.86 6.69 7.31
CA VAL A 16 -5.66 7.12 8.71
C VAL A 16 -6.68 8.17 9.14
N LYS A 17 -7.01 8.19 10.45
CA LYS A 17 -7.99 9.12 11.03
C LYS A 17 -7.39 10.51 11.26
N ASP A 18 -6.17 10.55 11.78
CA ASP A 18 -5.41 11.77 12.03
C ASP A 18 -4.11 11.70 11.23
N LEU A 19 -4.08 12.42 10.12
CA LEU A 19 -3.00 12.35 9.15
C LEU A 19 -1.65 12.82 9.72
N ASP A 20 -1.64 13.95 10.43
CA ASP A 20 -0.41 14.53 10.95
C ASP A 20 0.15 13.70 12.13
N ARG A 21 -0.72 13.22 13.01
CA ARG A 21 -0.34 12.31 14.10
C ARG A 21 0.20 10.98 13.56
N SER A 22 -0.39 10.46 12.50
CA SER A 22 0.08 9.24 11.84
C SER A 22 1.46 9.42 11.22
N ALA A 23 1.71 10.56 10.57
CA ALA A 23 3.03 10.90 10.05
C ALA A 23 4.10 10.93 11.17
N GLU A 24 3.79 11.55 12.31
CA GLU A 24 4.70 11.55 13.47
C GLU A 24 4.90 10.13 14.04
N ASN A 25 3.86 9.28 14.00
CA ASN A 25 4.00 7.88 14.37
C ASN A 25 5.02 7.15 13.49
N TYR A 26 4.88 7.27 12.16
CA TYR A 26 5.81 6.63 11.22
C TYR A 26 7.23 7.20 11.31
N LYS A 27 7.41 8.49 11.63
CA LYS A 27 8.73 9.04 11.94
C LYS A 27 9.36 8.37 13.17
N ARG A 28 8.58 8.13 14.25
CA ARG A 28 9.05 7.38 15.43
C ARG A 28 9.42 5.94 15.11
N LEU A 29 8.79 5.31 14.12
CA LEU A 29 9.17 3.99 13.59
C LEU A 29 10.43 4.02 12.72
N GLY A 30 11.10 5.18 12.60
CA GLY A 30 12.35 5.35 11.87
C GLY A 30 12.20 5.57 10.37
N PHE A 31 10.98 5.84 9.88
CA PHE A 31 10.78 6.20 8.48
C PHE A 31 11.06 7.69 8.24
N THR A 32 11.62 8.01 7.09
CA THR A 32 11.59 9.37 6.53
C THR A 32 10.25 9.56 5.87
N VAL A 33 9.53 10.60 6.28
CA VAL A 33 8.19 10.92 5.80
C VAL A 33 8.25 12.20 4.99
N SER A 34 7.63 12.23 3.80
CA SER A 34 7.60 13.40 2.93
C SER A 34 6.95 14.61 3.62
N PRO A 35 7.11 15.83 3.11
CA PRO A 35 6.20 16.92 3.41
C PRO A 35 4.75 16.55 3.11
N ARG A 36 3.79 17.17 3.82
CA ARG A 36 2.37 16.91 3.59
C ARG A 36 1.94 17.39 2.20
N GLY A 37 1.38 16.46 1.42
CA GLY A 37 0.64 16.77 0.22
C GLY A 37 -0.80 17.11 0.55
N THR A 38 -1.36 18.10 -0.14
CA THR A 38 -2.78 18.46 -0.03
C THR A 38 -3.41 18.32 -1.42
N HIS A 39 -4.45 17.52 -1.51
CA HIS A 39 -5.20 17.31 -2.72
C HIS A 39 -6.18 18.48 -2.95
N SER A 40 -6.81 18.52 -4.13
CA SER A 40 -7.80 19.56 -4.46
C SER A 40 -8.95 19.62 -3.45
N ALA A 41 -9.60 20.76 -3.34
CA ALA A 41 -10.76 20.94 -2.46
C ALA A 41 -11.88 19.94 -2.74
N HIS A 42 -12.07 19.53 -4.01
CA HIS A 42 -13.02 18.50 -4.40
C HIS A 42 -12.69 17.14 -3.76
N MET A 43 -11.42 16.76 -3.71
CA MET A 43 -10.97 15.50 -3.06
C MET A 43 -11.04 15.61 -1.54
N GLY A 44 -10.77 16.76 -0.95
CA GLY A 44 -10.85 17.04 0.47
C GLY A 44 -9.93 16.15 1.33
N SER A 45 -8.81 15.69 0.77
CA SER A 45 -7.86 14.78 1.42
C SER A 45 -6.44 15.31 1.34
N GLY A 46 -5.57 14.73 2.14
CA GLY A 46 -4.12 14.96 2.09
C GLY A 46 -3.36 13.68 2.35
N ASN A 47 -2.08 13.69 2.05
CA ASN A 47 -1.24 12.52 2.19
C ASN A 47 0.16 12.87 2.70
N TYR A 48 0.82 11.83 3.22
CA TYR A 48 2.25 11.74 3.37
C TYR A 48 2.74 10.48 2.65
N THR A 49 3.91 10.54 2.04
CA THR A 49 4.52 9.39 1.39
C THR A 49 5.78 8.95 2.14
N ILE A 50 6.02 7.65 2.14
CA ILE A 50 7.20 7.00 2.69
C ILE A 50 7.83 6.26 1.53
N MET A 51 8.83 6.88 0.91
CA MET A 51 9.35 6.51 -0.39
C MET A 51 10.40 5.43 -0.31
N PHE A 52 10.27 4.39 -1.13
CA PHE A 52 11.29 3.37 -1.36
C PHE A 52 11.72 3.40 -2.84
N ASP A 53 12.52 2.46 -3.25
CA ASP A 53 12.82 2.20 -4.65
C ASP A 53 12.55 0.72 -4.94
N PRO A 54 11.56 0.41 -5.76
CA PRO A 54 10.82 1.24 -6.73
C PRO A 54 9.37 1.58 -6.31
N ASP A 55 8.97 1.38 -5.09
CA ASP A 55 7.61 1.48 -4.55
C ASP A 55 7.53 2.43 -3.33
N TYR A 56 6.36 2.57 -2.72
CA TYR A 56 6.21 3.39 -1.50
C TYR A 56 4.95 3.03 -0.69
N MET A 57 4.87 3.56 0.53
CA MET A 57 3.64 3.60 1.33
C MET A 57 3.08 5.02 1.31
N GLU A 58 1.76 5.13 1.28
CA GLU A 58 1.04 6.39 1.39
C GLU A 58 0.15 6.39 2.64
N LEU A 59 0.33 7.37 3.51
CA LEU A 59 -0.63 7.69 4.55
C LEU A 59 -1.64 8.67 3.96
N LEU A 60 -2.92 8.29 3.90
CA LEU A 60 -3.98 9.10 3.33
C LEU A 60 -5.01 9.45 4.41
N GLY A 61 -5.32 10.73 4.55
CA GLY A 61 -6.29 11.24 5.51
C GLY A 61 -7.33 12.14 4.87
N VAL A 62 -8.53 12.17 5.47
CA VAL A 62 -9.59 13.10 5.10
C VAL A 62 -9.37 14.40 5.86
N LEU A 63 -9.18 15.50 5.15
CA LEU A 63 -9.01 16.85 5.72
C LEU A 63 -10.34 17.59 5.80
N THR A 64 -11.18 17.44 4.79
CA THR A 64 -12.51 18.04 4.71
C THR A 64 -13.48 17.03 4.11
N PRO A 65 -14.61 16.73 4.75
CA PRO A 65 -15.61 15.82 4.19
C PRO A 65 -16.16 16.33 2.86
N THR A 66 -16.14 15.47 1.83
CA THR A 66 -16.71 15.71 0.49
C THR A 66 -17.47 14.47 0.03
N GLU A 67 -18.22 14.59 -1.07
CA GLU A 67 -18.83 13.40 -1.71
C GLU A 67 -17.75 12.46 -2.26
N HIS A 68 -16.66 13.01 -2.81
CA HIS A 68 -15.55 12.24 -3.36
C HIS A 68 -14.90 11.32 -2.33
N ASN A 69 -14.72 11.78 -1.08
CA ASN A 69 -14.08 10.99 -0.03
C ASN A 69 -15.06 10.21 0.87
N ALA A 70 -16.36 10.19 0.54
CA ALA A 70 -17.36 9.43 1.30
C ALA A 70 -17.00 7.93 1.44
N PRO A 71 -16.50 7.21 0.40
CA PRO A 71 -16.05 5.81 0.55
C PRO A 71 -14.89 5.64 1.54
N ALA A 72 -13.95 6.59 1.58
CA ALA A 72 -12.82 6.56 2.52
C ALA A 72 -13.29 6.78 3.97
N ARG A 73 -14.24 7.69 4.19
CA ARG A 73 -14.85 7.89 5.51
C ARG A 73 -15.62 6.65 5.97
N ALA A 74 -16.38 6.04 5.08
CA ALA A 74 -17.09 4.79 5.37
C ALA A 74 -16.13 3.64 5.72
N PHE A 75 -14.97 3.55 5.04
CA PHE A 75 -13.91 2.60 5.41
C PHE A 75 -13.40 2.85 6.83
N LEU A 76 -13.04 4.10 7.17
CA LEU A 76 -12.55 4.45 8.50
C LEU A 76 -13.57 4.19 9.62
N GLU A 77 -14.85 4.41 9.34
CA GLU A 77 -15.93 4.13 10.27
C GLU A 77 -16.12 2.63 10.51
N LYS A 78 -16.13 1.84 9.44
CA LYS A 78 -16.40 0.40 9.48
C LYS A 78 -15.19 -0.42 9.94
N SER A 79 -14.01 -0.12 9.42
CA SER A 79 -12.81 -0.96 9.54
C SER A 79 -11.72 -0.33 10.42
N GLY A 80 -11.85 0.95 10.76
CA GLY A 80 -10.77 1.68 11.41
C GLY A 80 -9.66 2.09 10.44
N GLU A 81 -8.46 2.35 10.96
CA GLU A 81 -7.27 2.63 10.16
C GLU A 81 -6.72 1.35 9.53
N GLY A 82 -5.96 1.47 8.43
CA GLY A 82 -5.30 0.35 7.79
C GLY A 82 -5.23 0.45 6.27
N ILE A 83 -4.77 -0.61 5.62
CA ILE A 83 -4.63 -0.69 4.16
C ILE A 83 -6.01 -0.72 3.51
N GLU A 84 -6.36 0.34 2.79
CA GLU A 84 -7.67 0.48 2.14
C GLU A 84 -7.61 0.15 0.65
N ARG A 85 -6.48 0.47 0.00
CA ARG A 85 -6.27 0.21 -1.43
C ARG A 85 -4.81 0.00 -1.77
N ILE A 86 -4.57 -0.65 -2.92
CA ILE A 86 -3.24 -0.86 -3.48
C ILE A 86 -3.22 -0.28 -4.89
N ALA A 87 -2.19 0.49 -5.18
CA ALA A 87 -1.90 1.00 -6.51
C ALA A 87 -0.96 0.08 -7.27
N PHE A 88 -1.25 -0.13 -8.55
CA PHE A 88 -0.31 -0.68 -9.52
C PHE A 88 0.36 0.47 -10.29
N THR A 89 1.61 0.29 -10.68
CA THR A 89 2.27 1.16 -11.66
C THR A 89 1.58 1.00 -13.02
N ALA A 90 1.05 2.08 -13.57
CA ALA A 90 0.62 2.12 -14.96
C ALA A 90 1.72 2.75 -15.83
N VAL A 91 2.11 2.06 -16.90
CA VAL A 91 2.98 2.62 -17.96
C VAL A 91 2.19 3.64 -18.78
N ASP A 92 0.97 3.25 -19.17
CA ASP A 92 -0.03 4.11 -19.78
C ASP A 92 -1.40 3.78 -19.20
N SER A 93 -2.00 4.74 -18.50
CA SER A 93 -3.29 4.53 -17.82
C SER A 93 -4.46 4.39 -18.80
N ALA A 94 -4.40 5.00 -19.98
CA ALA A 94 -5.47 4.86 -20.98
C ALA A 94 -5.46 3.45 -21.57
N LEU A 95 -4.28 3.00 -22.03
CA LEU A 95 -4.11 1.65 -22.56
C LEU A 95 -4.32 0.58 -21.47
N GLY A 96 -3.89 0.83 -20.24
CA GLY A 96 -4.15 -0.08 -19.11
C GLY A 96 -5.64 -0.24 -18.83
N ALA A 97 -6.42 0.84 -18.84
CA ALA A 97 -7.86 0.77 -18.69
C ALA A 97 -8.53 0.00 -19.84
N GLU A 98 -8.03 0.12 -21.08
CA GLU A 98 -8.51 -0.68 -22.21
C GLU A 98 -8.20 -2.17 -22.04
N GLU A 99 -7.00 -2.51 -21.57
CA GLU A 99 -6.62 -3.90 -21.25
C GLU A 99 -7.58 -4.53 -20.22
N ILE A 100 -7.93 -3.78 -19.17
CA ILE A 100 -8.89 -4.24 -18.16
C ILE A 100 -10.29 -4.39 -18.74
N ARG A 101 -10.72 -3.44 -19.58
CA ARG A 101 -12.03 -3.51 -20.26
C ARG A 101 -12.11 -4.72 -21.19
N ALA A 102 -11.04 -5.01 -21.92
CA ALA A 102 -10.97 -6.19 -22.79
C ALA A 102 -11.04 -7.53 -22.02
N ARG A 103 -10.82 -7.50 -20.69
CA ARG A 103 -10.96 -8.65 -19.77
C ARG A 103 -12.35 -8.74 -19.13
N GLY A 104 -13.27 -7.87 -19.52
CA GLY A 104 -14.65 -7.87 -19.04
C GLY A 104 -14.88 -7.06 -17.75
N TYR A 105 -13.91 -6.28 -17.29
CA TYR A 105 -14.09 -5.34 -16.18
C TYR A 105 -14.50 -3.96 -16.70
N ALA A 106 -15.19 -3.17 -15.86
CA ALA A 106 -15.62 -1.82 -16.19
C ALA A 106 -14.77 -0.80 -15.39
N PRO A 107 -13.53 -0.46 -15.84
CA PRO A 107 -12.68 0.46 -15.10
C PRO A 107 -13.29 1.85 -15.03
N VAL A 108 -13.08 2.53 -13.90
CA VAL A 108 -13.42 3.93 -13.70
C VAL A 108 -12.21 4.80 -14.02
N GLY A 109 -12.38 5.80 -14.84
CA GLY A 109 -11.31 6.64 -15.38
C GLY A 109 -10.90 6.24 -16.81
N PRO A 110 -9.71 6.64 -17.31
CA PRO A 110 -8.65 7.33 -16.57
C PRO A 110 -8.97 8.79 -16.23
N THR A 111 -8.41 9.25 -15.09
CA THR A 111 -8.58 10.63 -14.59
C THR A 111 -7.21 11.22 -14.30
N ASP A 112 -6.97 12.45 -14.77
CA ASP A 112 -5.78 13.22 -14.45
C ASP A 112 -5.98 13.99 -13.14
N PHE A 113 -4.95 14.06 -12.32
CA PHE A 113 -4.88 14.96 -11.18
C PHE A 113 -3.44 15.38 -10.90
N GLU A 114 -3.28 16.47 -10.18
CA GLU A 114 -1.98 16.96 -9.74
C GLU A 114 -2.06 17.54 -8.33
N ARG A 115 -0.92 17.62 -7.67
CA ARG A 115 -0.75 18.33 -6.41
C ARG A 115 0.55 19.11 -6.41
N PRO A 116 0.63 20.26 -5.71
CA PRO A 116 1.89 20.98 -5.55
C PRO A 116 2.89 20.16 -4.72
N VAL A 117 4.17 20.31 -5.06
CA VAL A 117 5.29 19.72 -4.33
C VAL A 117 6.36 20.80 -4.15
N THR A 118 6.83 20.98 -2.91
CA THR A 118 8.04 21.77 -2.63
C THR A 118 9.24 20.85 -2.77
N MET A 119 10.11 21.16 -3.74
CA MET A 119 11.33 20.41 -3.98
C MET A 119 12.41 20.76 -2.92
N PRO A 120 13.47 19.92 -2.74
CA PRO A 120 14.53 20.17 -1.76
C PRO A 120 15.25 21.49 -1.92
N ASP A 121 15.33 22.02 -3.14
CA ASP A 121 15.92 23.34 -3.43
C ASP A 121 14.96 24.52 -3.14
N GLY A 122 13.76 24.25 -2.61
CA GLY A 122 12.74 25.25 -2.29
C GLY A 122 11.85 25.65 -3.47
N THR A 123 12.10 25.15 -4.68
CA THR A 123 11.23 25.42 -5.82
C THR A 123 9.90 24.72 -5.68
N VAL A 124 8.83 25.31 -6.21
CA VAL A 124 7.51 24.67 -6.26
C VAL A 124 7.31 24.03 -7.63
N SER A 125 7.03 22.74 -7.61
CA SER A 125 6.70 21.91 -8.77
C SER A 125 5.32 21.28 -8.60
N ALA A 126 4.92 20.40 -9.52
CA ALA A 126 3.68 19.65 -9.44
C ALA A 126 3.92 18.16 -9.66
N ALA A 127 3.47 17.35 -8.74
CA ALA A 127 3.35 15.91 -8.96
C ALA A 127 2.07 15.63 -9.75
N LYS A 128 2.24 15.08 -10.97
CA LYS A 128 1.15 14.86 -11.93
C LYS A 128 0.93 13.37 -12.15
N PHE A 129 -0.34 12.99 -12.14
CA PHE A 129 -0.75 11.60 -12.20
C PHE A 129 -1.91 11.41 -13.17
N ARG A 130 -2.01 10.20 -13.74
CA ARG A 130 -3.21 9.70 -14.40
C ARG A 130 -3.55 8.34 -13.81
N THR A 131 -4.77 8.18 -13.31
CA THR A 131 -5.19 6.94 -12.64
C THR A 131 -6.45 6.36 -13.27
N PHE A 132 -6.56 5.04 -13.21
CA PHE A 132 -7.83 4.35 -13.38
C PHE A 132 -8.01 3.34 -12.25
N GLN A 133 -9.26 2.94 -11.98
CA GLN A 133 -9.59 2.01 -10.89
C GLN A 133 -10.35 0.82 -11.44
N TRP A 134 -10.10 -0.38 -10.88
CA TRP A 134 -11.04 -1.48 -11.03
C TRP A 134 -12.34 -1.16 -10.30
N PRO A 135 -13.48 -1.73 -10.73
CA PRO A 135 -14.74 -1.56 -10.00
C PRO A 135 -14.56 -1.97 -8.53
N THR A 136 -15.11 -1.19 -7.61
CA THR A 136 -15.00 -1.48 -6.16
C THR A 136 -15.60 -2.84 -5.79
N ALA A 137 -16.58 -3.33 -6.55
CA ALA A 137 -17.15 -4.66 -6.35
C ALA A 137 -16.14 -5.80 -6.60
N GLU A 138 -15.07 -5.53 -7.35
CA GLU A 138 -14.02 -6.50 -7.67
C GLU A 138 -12.89 -6.54 -6.62
N ALA A 139 -12.99 -5.80 -5.51
CA ALA A 139 -11.96 -5.70 -4.50
C ALA A 139 -11.54 -7.08 -3.93
N PRO A 140 -10.35 -7.65 -4.35
CA PRO A 140 -9.91 -8.96 -3.91
C PRO A 140 -9.56 -8.92 -2.42
N GLY A 141 -10.14 -9.85 -1.64
CA GLY A 141 -9.96 -9.84 -0.19
C GLY A 141 -10.45 -8.56 0.50
N GLY A 142 -11.30 -7.76 -0.16
CA GLY A 142 -11.82 -6.51 0.38
C GLY A 142 -10.89 -5.30 0.22
N VAL A 143 -9.77 -5.43 -0.48
CA VAL A 143 -8.82 -4.34 -0.78
C VAL A 143 -9.07 -3.79 -2.18
N ARG A 144 -9.34 -2.50 -2.28
CA ARG A 144 -9.54 -1.86 -3.60
C ARG A 144 -8.24 -1.79 -4.38
N ILE A 145 -8.33 -1.85 -5.70
CA ILE A 145 -7.17 -1.77 -6.59
C ILE A 145 -7.36 -0.64 -7.59
N PHE A 146 -6.30 0.08 -7.85
CA PHE A 146 -6.22 1.07 -8.91
C PHE A 146 -4.83 1.05 -9.57
N ALA A 147 -4.67 1.75 -10.68
CA ALA A 147 -3.39 1.92 -11.35
C ALA A 147 -3.04 3.39 -11.44
N CYS A 148 -1.76 3.71 -11.22
CA CYS A 148 -1.23 5.06 -11.16
C CYS A 148 -0.09 5.22 -12.16
N GLN A 149 -0.27 6.10 -13.12
CA GLN A 149 0.77 6.58 -14.03
C GLN A 149 1.35 7.88 -13.46
N HIS A 150 2.62 7.85 -13.09
CA HIS A 150 3.38 9.03 -12.66
C HIS A 150 3.89 9.77 -13.89
N LYS A 151 3.37 10.97 -14.16
CA LYS A 151 3.80 11.80 -15.28
C LYS A 151 5.03 12.65 -14.97
N THR A 152 5.31 12.86 -13.67
CA THR A 152 6.45 13.61 -13.14
C THR A 152 7.06 12.81 -11.99
N ARG A 153 7.64 11.63 -12.31
CA ARG A 153 8.17 10.70 -11.31
C ARG A 153 9.23 11.36 -10.41
N GLU A 154 10.05 12.23 -10.97
CA GLU A 154 11.12 12.97 -10.29
C GLU A 154 10.60 13.88 -9.16
N THR A 155 9.34 14.30 -9.18
CA THR A 155 8.72 15.10 -8.13
C THR A 155 8.17 14.25 -6.97
N VAL A 156 8.21 12.92 -7.10
CA VAL A 156 7.73 11.95 -6.10
C VAL A 156 8.91 11.16 -5.53
N TRP A 157 9.77 10.58 -6.40
CA TRP A 157 10.97 9.84 -5.99
C TRP A 157 12.15 10.80 -5.78
N ILE A 158 12.10 11.51 -4.66
CA ILE A 158 13.16 12.44 -4.22
C ILE A 158 14.19 11.62 -3.41
N PRO A 159 15.48 11.61 -3.78
CA PRO A 159 16.49 10.73 -3.18
C PRO A 159 16.63 10.85 -1.65
N GLU A 160 16.44 12.05 -1.12
CA GLU A 160 16.52 12.32 0.32
C GLU A 160 15.40 11.63 1.10
N LEU A 161 14.23 11.45 0.48
CA LEU A 161 13.06 10.83 1.09
C LEU A 161 13.13 9.29 1.09
N MET A 162 14.05 8.69 0.34
CA MET A 162 14.22 7.23 0.23
C MET A 162 15.20 6.64 1.26
N LYS A 163 15.74 7.44 2.17
CA LYS A 163 16.69 7.01 3.20
C LYS A 163 16.00 6.94 4.53
N HIS A 164 15.90 5.75 5.12
CA HIS A 164 15.18 5.50 6.37
C HIS A 164 16.11 5.05 7.48
N ALA A 165 15.94 5.59 8.70
CA ALA A 165 16.73 5.21 9.88
C ALA A 165 16.49 3.74 10.27
N ASN A 166 15.32 3.18 9.96
CA ASN A 166 14.97 1.78 10.15
C ASN A 166 15.48 0.85 9.03
N GLY A 167 16.26 1.37 8.08
CA GLY A 167 16.86 0.58 7.02
C GLY A 167 15.89 0.01 5.99
N ALA A 168 14.63 0.47 5.95
CA ALA A 168 13.64 0.03 4.97
C ALA A 168 14.07 0.40 3.55
N LYS A 169 13.83 -0.51 2.57
CA LYS A 169 14.30 -0.37 1.19
C LYS A 169 13.20 -0.51 0.14
N ARG A 170 12.31 -1.49 0.31
CA ARG A 170 11.22 -1.79 -0.66
C ARG A 170 10.14 -2.65 -0.02
N LEU A 171 8.97 -2.65 -0.62
CA LEU A 171 7.93 -3.62 -0.31
C LEU A 171 8.28 -5.00 -0.89
N LYS A 172 8.04 -6.06 -0.12
CA LYS A 172 8.15 -7.45 -0.58
C LYS A 172 6.79 -8.11 -0.71
N GLN A 173 5.88 -7.83 0.23
CA GLN A 173 4.54 -8.42 0.20
C GLN A 173 3.52 -7.42 0.75
N VAL A 174 2.33 -7.46 0.16
CA VAL A 174 1.10 -6.92 0.73
C VAL A 174 0.30 -8.10 1.27
N VAL A 175 0.09 -8.11 2.57
CA VAL A 175 -0.59 -9.19 3.29
C VAL A 175 -2.07 -8.86 3.42
N ILE A 176 -2.92 -9.76 2.95
CA ILE A 176 -4.38 -9.64 2.98
C ILE A 176 -4.95 -10.81 3.79
N VAL A 177 -5.67 -10.50 4.85
CA VAL A 177 -6.42 -11.52 5.59
C VAL A 177 -7.77 -11.76 4.91
N SER A 178 -8.14 -13.03 4.81
CA SER A 178 -9.41 -13.46 4.22
C SER A 178 -9.84 -14.79 4.86
N PRO A 179 -11.16 -15.01 5.07
CA PRO A 179 -11.68 -16.33 5.42
C PRO A 179 -11.60 -17.33 4.24
N GLU A 180 -11.45 -16.83 3.00
CA GLU A 180 -11.35 -17.64 1.77
C GLU A 180 -10.10 -17.26 0.94
N PRO A 181 -8.86 -17.45 1.46
CA PRO A 181 -7.65 -16.95 0.82
C PRO A 181 -7.46 -17.41 -0.63
N ALA A 182 -7.70 -18.69 -0.88
CA ALA A 182 -7.56 -19.27 -2.23
C ALA A 182 -8.53 -18.66 -3.25
N LYS A 183 -9.76 -18.36 -2.84
CA LYS A 183 -10.77 -17.73 -3.68
C LYS A 183 -10.41 -16.29 -4.02
N ASP A 184 -10.00 -15.51 -3.02
CA ASP A 184 -9.61 -14.12 -3.22
C ASP A 184 -8.32 -14.00 -4.04
N ALA A 185 -7.35 -14.90 -3.82
CA ALA A 185 -6.14 -15.00 -4.63
C ALA A 185 -6.47 -15.37 -6.09
N ALA A 186 -7.35 -16.33 -6.31
CA ALA A 186 -7.80 -16.73 -7.67
C ALA A 186 -8.53 -15.57 -8.38
N HIS A 187 -9.30 -14.79 -7.63
CA HIS A 187 -9.96 -13.60 -8.17
C HIS A 187 -8.92 -12.56 -8.63
N LEU A 188 -7.97 -12.19 -7.77
CA LEU A 188 -6.89 -11.27 -8.13
C LEU A 188 -6.06 -11.80 -9.31
N SER A 189 -5.67 -13.08 -9.26
CA SER A 189 -4.93 -13.76 -10.34
C SER A 189 -5.59 -13.54 -11.70
N LYS A 190 -6.92 -13.75 -11.77
CA LYS A 190 -7.71 -13.52 -12.99
C LYS A 190 -7.72 -12.04 -13.40
N MET A 191 -7.84 -11.12 -12.43
CA MET A 191 -7.90 -9.68 -12.71
C MET A 191 -6.62 -9.14 -13.35
N ILE A 192 -5.45 -9.62 -12.90
CA ILE A 192 -4.15 -9.12 -13.34
C ILE A 192 -3.38 -10.10 -14.24
N ASP A 193 -3.96 -11.29 -14.49
CA ASP A 193 -3.37 -12.36 -15.30
C ASP A 193 -1.98 -12.78 -14.81
N ARG A 194 -1.93 -13.21 -13.58
CA ARG A 194 -0.74 -13.74 -12.91
C ARG A 194 -1.03 -15.05 -12.22
N ASP A 195 -0.12 -16.00 -12.36
CA ASP A 195 -0.28 -17.32 -11.75
C ASP A 195 -0.20 -17.24 -10.22
N ILE A 196 -0.97 -18.11 -9.57
CA ILE A 196 -0.96 -18.29 -8.12
C ILE A 196 0.25 -19.11 -7.72
N ARG A 197 0.88 -18.78 -6.59
CA ARG A 197 1.89 -19.58 -5.92
C ARG A 197 1.40 -19.97 -4.52
N ASN A 198 1.38 -21.27 -4.23
CA ASN A 198 1.09 -21.75 -2.88
C ASN A 198 2.36 -21.65 -2.00
N GLU A 199 2.20 -21.09 -0.81
CA GLU A 199 3.27 -20.98 0.17
C GLU A 199 3.27 -22.21 1.11
N PRO A 200 4.43 -22.58 1.71
CA PRO A 200 4.53 -23.78 2.58
C PRO A 200 3.61 -23.76 3.81
N ASP A 201 3.25 -22.56 4.31
CA ASP A 201 2.35 -22.38 5.45
C ASP A 201 0.86 -22.33 5.07
N GLY A 202 0.55 -22.64 3.81
CA GLY A 202 -0.81 -22.67 3.27
C GLY A 202 -1.35 -21.30 2.85
N ALA A 203 -0.56 -20.23 2.91
CA ALA A 203 -0.92 -18.96 2.28
C ALA A 203 -0.85 -19.06 0.75
N VAL A 204 -1.53 -18.15 0.07
CA VAL A 204 -1.58 -18.11 -1.38
C VAL A 204 -1.04 -16.78 -1.86
N ALA A 205 0.06 -16.81 -2.61
CA ALA A 205 0.68 -15.62 -3.18
C ALA A 205 0.25 -15.40 -4.62
N VAL A 206 0.08 -14.15 -5.00
CA VAL A 206 -0.15 -13.69 -6.38
C VAL A 206 0.92 -12.66 -6.70
N PRO A 207 1.91 -12.97 -7.55
CA PRO A 207 2.90 -12.01 -8.00
C PRO A 207 2.24 -10.83 -8.69
N SER A 208 2.59 -9.61 -8.30
CA SER A 208 2.02 -8.43 -8.95
C SER A 208 2.67 -8.13 -10.31
N GLY A 209 3.89 -8.62 -10.53
CA GLY A 209 4.68 -8.43 -11.75
C GLY A 209 5.82 -7.43 -11.57
N GLY A 210 6.73 -7.36 -12.57
CA GLY A 210 7.77 -6.34 -12.67
C GLY A 210 8.76 -6.26 -11.51
N ASP A 211 9.13 -7.37 -10.90
CA ASP A 211 9.98 -7.40 -9.69
C ASP A 211 9.45 -6.48 -8.55
N ARG A 212 8.13 -6.47 -8.38
CA ARG A 212 7.43 -5.74 -7.33
C ARG A 212 6.90 -6.69 -6.27
N ALA A 213 6.38 -6.12 -5.20
CA ALA A 213 5.81 -6.88 -4.09
C ALA A 213 4.71 -7.86 -4.54
N ASP A 214 4.65 -9.03 -3.90
CA ASP A 214 3.57 -9.98 -4.10
C ASP A 214 2.36 -9.64 -3.21
N PHE A 215 1.17 -10.01 -3.65
CA PHE A 215 0.03 -10.13 -2.75
C PHE A 215 0.06 -11.49 -2.07
N VAL A 216 -0.18 -11.53 -0.77
CA VAL A 216 -0.23 -12.78 0.00
C VAL A 216 -1.55 -12.84 0.74
N PHE A 217 -2.37 -13.85 0.41
CA PHE A 217 -3.66 -14.10 1.02
C PHE A 217 -3.56 -15.25 2.02
N LEU A 218 -4.06 -15.04 3.22
CA LEU A 218 -4.05 -16.05 4.29
C LEU A 218 -5.19 -15.79 5.28
N THR A 219 -5.52 -16.77 6.09
CA THR A 219 -6.45 -16.57 7.19
C THR A 219 -5.77 -15.83 8.34
N LYS A 220 -6.54 -15.23 9.23
CA LYS A 220 -6.00 -14.56 10.43
C LYS A 220 -5.26 -15.54 11.34
N ASP A 221 -5.72 -16.79 11.42
CA ASP A 221 -5.02 -17.86 12.16
C ASP A 221 -3.65 -18.21 11.54
N GLN A 222 -3.59 -18.33 10.21
CA GLN A 222 -2.31 -18.53 9.51
C GLN A 222 -1.36 -17.34 9.71
N LEU A 223 -1.87 -16.11 9.71
CA LEU A 223 -1.06 -14.92 9.99
C LEU A 223 -0.48 -14.95 11.41
N GLY A 224 -1.26 -15.34 12.41
CA GLY A 224 -0.78 -15.51 13.79
C GLY A 224 0.29 -16.60 13.93
N LYS A 225 0.17 -17.69 13.17
CA LYS A 225 1.19 -18.75 13.13
C LYS A 225 2.45 -18.30 12.39
N ARG A 226 2.32 -17.49 11.35
CA ARG A 226 3.45 -16.92 10.58
C ARG A 226 4.26 -15.92 11.42
N TYR A 227 3.60 -15.14 12.29
CA TYR A 227 4.21 -14.12 13.13
C TYR A 227 3.93 -14.38 14.62
N PRO A 228 4.52 -15.44 15.22
CA PRO A 228 4.28 -15.77 16.61
C PRO A 228 4.72 -14.63 17.55
N GLY A 229 3.91 -14.38 18.58
CA GLY A 229 4.17 -13.33 19.57
C GLY A 229 3.74 -11.92 19.15
N VAL A 230 3.31 -11.73 17.90
CA VAL A 230 2.78 -10.43 17.42
C VAL A 230 1.28 -10.35 17.70
N SER A 231 0.85 -9.30 18.39
CA SER A 231 -0.58 -9.02 18.55
C SER A 231 -1.21 -8.62 17.23
N LEU A 232 -2.24 -9.34 16.82
CA LEU A 232 -3.05 -9.03 15.62
C LEU A 232 -4.35 -8.28 15.95
N ALA A 233 -4.45 -7.74 17.17
CA ALA A 233 -5.59 -6.94 17.58
C ALA A 233 -5.78 -5.72 16.66
N GLY A 234 -7.01 -5.44 16.28
CA GLY A 234 -7.35 -4.34 15.37
C GLY A 234 -7.32 -4.69 13.88
N LEU A 235 -6.76 -5.84 13.48
CA LEU A 235 -6.87 -6.27 12.09
C LEU A 235 -8.30 -6.70 11.73
N PRO A 236 -8.75 -6.39 10.50
CA PRO A 236 -10.05 -6.84 10.01
C PRO A 236 -10.11 -8.37 9.88
N GLU A 237 -11.32 -8.92 9.78
CA GLU A 237 -11.50 -10.34 9.41
C GLU A 237 -11.26 -10.58 7.90
N ARG A 238 -11.44 -9.53 7.09
CA ARG A 238 -11.17 -9.52 5.65
C ARG A 238 -10.70 -8.13 5.23
N GLY A 239 -9.50 -8.04 4.70
CA GLY A 239 -8.91 -6.76 4.27
C GLY A 239 -7.39 -6.76 4.30
N GLY A 240 -6.81 -5.62 4.03
CA GLY A 240 -5.38 -5.42 4.15
C GLY A 240 -4.93 -5.53 5.61
N ALA A 241 -3.96 -6.39 5.87
CA ALA A 241 -3.47 -6.71 7.21
C ALA A 241 -2.07 -6.18 7.47
N GLY A 242 -1.21 -6.16 6.46
CA GLY A 242 0.17 -5.73 6.68
C GLY A 242 1.01 -5.61 5.43
N LEU A 243 2.21 -5.11 5.63
CA LEU A 243 3.25 -4.95 4.62
C LEU A 243 4.52 -5.67 5.09
N VAL A 244 5.10 -6.47 4.22
CA VAL A 244 6.44 -7.03 4.43
C VAL A 244 7.43 -6.15 3.69
N ILE A 245 8.43 -5.66 4.41
CA ILE A 245 9.38 -4.64 3.97
C ILE A 245 10.79 -5.21 4.01
N ALA A 246 11.51 -5.19 2.90
CA ALA A 246 12.93 -5.50 2.88
C ALA A 246 13.71 -4.39 3.60
N ALA A 247 14.59 -4.78 4.52
CA ALA A 247 15.32 -3.83 5.34
C ALA A 247 16.69 -4.37 5.81
N ASP A 248 17.53 -3.45 6.25
CA ASP A 248 18.63 -3.78 7.15
C ASP A 248 18.03 -4.07 8.54
N LEU A 249 18.07 -5.35 8.96
CA LEU A 249 17.44 -5.76 10.21
C LEU A 249 18.10 -5.15 11.45
N ALA A 250 19.40 -4.89 11.43
CA ALA A 250 20.08 -4.27 12.57
C ALA A 250 19.61 -2.82 12.74
N ALA A 251 19.46 -2.10 11.63
CA ALA A 251 18.88 -0.76 11.63
C ALA A 251 17.42 -0.77 12.06
N ALA A 252 16.62 -1.73 11.56
CA ALA A 252 15.22 -1.87 11.95
C ALA A 252 15.06 -2.16 13.45
N GLU A 253 15.79 -3.14 14.00
CA GLU A 253 15.77 -3.46 15.44
C GLU A 253 16.15 -2.24 16.30
N LYS A 254 17.18 -1.50 15.90
CA LYS A 254 17.63 -0.30 16.60
C LYS A 254 16.58 0.80 16.59
N ALA A 255 16.00 1.08 15.42
CA ALA A 255 15.04 2.17 15.26
C ALA A 255 13.70 1.90 15.94
N LEU A 256 13.23 0.64 15.88
CA LEU A 256 11.94 0.24 16.44
C LEU A 256 11.99 0.03 17.96
N GLY A 257 13.14 -0.36 18.52
CA GLY A 257 13.30 -0.54 19.97
C GLY A 257 12.22 -1.47 20.55
N ALA A 258 11.54 -1.02 21.60
CA ALA A 258 10.50 -1.79 22.28
C ALA A 258 9.19 -1.94 21.47
N THR A 259 8.97 -1.16 20.43
CA THR A 259 7.80 -1.29 19.54
C THR A 259 7.93 -2.48 18.61
N GLY A 260 9.17 -2.89 18.29
CA GLY A 260 9.47 -4.03 17.41
C GLY A 260 9.43 -5.36 18.14
N VAL A 261 8.60 -6.29 17.66
CA VAL A 261 8.52 -7.67 18.15
C VAL A 261 9.36 -8.56 17.24
N LYS A 262 10.34 -9.29 17.80
CA LYS A 262 11.12 -10.28 17.02
C LYS A 262 10.24 -11.47 16.66
N SER A 263 10.07 -11.72 15.39
CA SER A 263 9.22 -12.80 14.88
C SER A 263 9.61 -13.19 13.46
N ALA A 264 9.44 -14.43 13.09
CA ALA A 264 9.63 -14.95 11.73
C ALA A 264 10.99 -14.57 11.09
N GLY A 265 12.06 -14.51 11.89
CA GLY A 265 13.40 -14.15 11.40
C GLY A 265 13.59 -12.66 11.07
N GLY A 266 12.64 -11.83 11.47
CA GLY A 266 12.66 -10.37 11.31
C GLY A 266 12.19 -9.63 12.56
N VAL A 267 11.79 -8.38 12.39
CA VAL A 267 11.17 -7.56 13.42
C VAL A 267 9.85 -6.99 12.91
N VAL A 268 8.82 -7.04 13.74
CA VAL A 268 7.44 -6.72 13.34
C VAL A 268 6.86 -5.66 14.24
N VAL A 269 6.30 -4.61 13.65
CA VAL A 269 5.46 -3.62 14.32
C VAL A 269 4.01 -4.13 14.31
N PRO A 270 3.37 -4.30 15.49
CA PRO A 270 1.98 -4.71 15.56
C PRO A 270 1.03 -3.69 14.91
N PRO A 271 -0.16 -4.09 14.44
CA PRO A 271 -1.13 -3.18 13.82
C PRO A 271 -1.49 -1.97 14.68
N ALA A 272 -1.57 -2.12 16.00
CA ALA A 272 -1.89 -1.03 16.93
C ALA A 272 -0.87 0.12 16.86
N ASP A 273 0.39 -0.18 16.56
CA ASP A 273 1.49 0.78 16.45
C ASP A 273 1.76 1.22 14.99
N GLY A 274 1.16 0.53 14.01
CA GLY A 274 1.28 0.79 12.57
C GLY A 274 0.02 1.37 11.92
N ASN A 275 -0.83 2.07 12.68
CA ASN A 275 -2.09 2.63 12.19
C ASN A 275 -2.97 1.57 11.48
N GLY A 276 -3.26 0.48 12.19
CA GLY A 276 -4.07 -0.62 11.67
C GLY A 276 -3.36 -1.54 10.68
N THR A 277 -2.05 -1.33 10.47
CA THR A 277 -1.24 -2.08 9.51
C THR A 277 -0.06 -2.74 10.21
N MET A 278 0.06 -4.06 10.13
CA MET A 278 1.26 -4.78 10.56
C MET A 278 2.43 -4.44 9.62
N LEU A 279 3.61 -4.09 10.16
CA LEU A 279 4.80 -3.83 9.36
C LEU A 279 5.88 -4.85 9.72
N ALA A 280 6.16 -5.79 8.83
CA ALA A 280 7.16 -6.84 9.04
C ALA A 280 8.45 -6.50 8.28
N PHE A 281 9.52 -6.23 9.00
CA PHE A 281 10.85 -5.97 8.43
C PHE A 281 11.60 -7.29 8.31
N VAL A 282 12.05 -7.59 7.10
CA VAL A 282 12.78 -8.82 6.77
C VAL A 282 14.05 -8.50 5.99
N ARG A 283 15.00 -9.45 5.95
CA ARG A 283 16.17 -9.30 5.07
C ARG A 283 15.76 -9.24 3.61
N GLU A 284 16.56 -8.52 2.83
CA GLU A 284 16.43 -8.46 1.38
C GLU A 284 16.57 -9.82 0.70
#